data_3bbfa91ea1fc8f3e9ec37c911e12e2ed
#
_entry.id   3bbfa91ea1fc8f3e9ec37c911e12e2ed
#
_cell.length_a   1.000
_cell.length_b   1.000
_cell.length_c   1.000
_cell.angle_alpha   90.00
_cell.angle_beta   90.00
_cell.angle_gamma   90.00
#
_symmetry.space_group_name_H-M   'P 1'
#
loop_
_entity.id
_entity.type
_entity.pdbx_description
1 polymer ?
#
loop_
_entity_poly.entity_id
_entity_poly.type
_entity_poly.pdbx_seq_one_letter_code
_entity_poly.pdbx_strand_id
1 'polypeptide(L)'
;MQLTRRTLLLSSIALPAGFVAGVARAQDHPRIGLIFVGASWCPVCHAAAAVLAPAAERSGLDILVASQDGKAIKPWPAFVDARGNPITASIHAIPVLLFVDLAEGKVVGHIEGFQSPGQYLGAVRATLQNAVSLSHG
;
A
#
# COMPACT_ATOMS: atom_id res chain seq x y z
N MET A 1 47.28 67.15 -8.27
CA MET A 1 47.01 65.97 -7.36
C MET A 1 45.62 65.57 -7.51
N GLN A 2 45.42 64.51 -8.23
CA GLN A 2 44.10 63.94 -8.47
C GLN A 2 43.91 62.70 -7.56
N LEU A 3 43.14 62.89 -6.55
CA LEU A 3 42.67 61.74 -5.74
C LEU A 3 41.53 61.05 -6.44
N THR A 4 41.84 60.00 -7.13
CA THR A 4 40.84 59.12 -7.72
C THR A 4 40.18 58.34 -6.62
N ARG A 5 38.98 58.76 -6.24
CA ARG A 5 38.13 57.97 -5.42
C ARG A 5 37.70 56.77 -6.24
N ARG A 6 38.31 55.65 -5.99
CA ARG A 6 37.78 54.38 -6.45
C ARG A 6 36.56 54.05 -5.60
N THR A 7 35.43 54.26 -6.18
CA THR A 7 34.18 53.77 -5.65
C THR A 7 34.21 52.24 -5.78
N LEU A 8 34.44 51.58 -4.71
CA LEU A 8 34.24 50.16 -4.61
C LEU A 8 32.76 49.91 -4.64
N LEU A 9 32.28 49.53 -5.81
CA LEU A 9 30.94 48.95 -5.93
C LEU A 9 30.99 47.57 -5.29
N LEU A 10 30.54 47.51 -4.05
CA LEU A 10 30.19 46.26 -3.42
C LEU A 10 28.97 45.72 -4.15
N SER A 11 29.24 44.88 -5.12
CA SER A 11 28.17 44.05 -5.71
C SER A 11 27.70 43.12 -4.62
N SER A 12 26.64 43.50 -3.98
CA SER A 12 25.89 42.58 -3.14
C SER A 12 25.33 41.50 -4.06
N ILE A 13 26.00 40.39 -4.12
CA ILE A 13 25.42 39.17 -4.69
C ILE A 13 24.34 38.75 -3.72
N ALA A 14 23.13 39.18 -3.98
CA ALA A 14 21.99 38.58 -3.34
C ALA A 14 21.93 37.13 -3.82
N LEU A 15 22.40 36.23 -2.99
CA LEU A 15 22.11 34.83 -3.14
C LEU A 15 20.60 34.70 -3.12
N PRO A 16 19.98 34.16 -4.16
CA PRO A 16 18.57 33.84 -4.07
C PRO A 16 18.42 32.87 -2.90
N ALA A 17 17.65 33.29 -1.93
CA ALA A 17 17.24 32.47 -0.83
C ALA A 17 16.80 31.12 -1.37
N GLY A 18 17.40 30.08 -0.83
CA GLY A 18 17.34 28.78 -1.37
C GLY A 18 15.97 28.38 -1.86
N PHE A 19 15.92 27.91 -3.07
CA PHE A 19 14.92 26.97 -3.45
C PHE A 19 15.05 25.79 -2.50
N VAL A 20 14.37 25.85 -1.39
CA VAL A 20 13.95 24.65 -0.74
C VAL A 20 12.92 24.07 -1.69
N ALA A 21 13.41 23.37 -2.69
CA ALA A 21 12.56 22.52 -3.46
C ALA A 21 11.81 21.68 -2.43
N GLY A 22 10.52 21.93 -2.28
CA GLY A 22 9.69 21.10 -1.43
C GLY A 22 9.98 19.68 -1.86
N VAL A 23 10.70 18.95 -1.03
CA VAL A 23 10.86 17.53 -1.25
C VAL A 23 9.45 17.01 -1.25
N ALA A 24 8.95 16.61 -2.41
CA ALA A 24 7.67 15.98 -2.52
C ALA A 24 7.68 14.86 -1.49
N ARG A 25 6.92 15.04 -0.42
CA ARG A 25 6.85 14.05 0.63
C ARG A 25 6.07 12.88 0.08
N ALA A 26 6.77 11.92 -0.51
CA ALA A 26 6.22 10.65 -0.91
C ALA A 26 5.56 9.92 0.29
N GLN A 27 5.73 10.45 1.49
CA GLN A 27 5.20 9.93 2.75
C GLN A 27 3.82 10.46 3.13
N ASP A 28 3.30 11.47 2.42
CA ASP A 28 1.98 12.05 2.71
C ASP A 28 0.83 11.23 2.08
N HIS A 29 1.15 10.22 1.28
CA HIS A 29 0.17 9.29 0.76
C HIS A 29 0.01 8.11 1.71
N PRO A 30 -1.21 7.84 2.19
CA PRO A 30 -1.44 6.66 3.02
C PRO A 30 -1.02 5.42 2.24
N ARG A 31 -0.16 4.63 2.86
CA ARG A 31 0.29 3.37 2.29
C ARG A 31 -0.62 2.28 2.81
N ILE A 32 -1.42 1.75 1.92
CA ILE A 32 -2.31 0.64 2.21
C ILE A 32 -1.69 -0.63 1.65
N GLY A 33 -1.46 -1.60 2.52
CA GLY A 33 -1.07 -2.95 2.14
C GLY A 33 -2.27 -3.87 2.16
N LEU A 34 -2.16 -4.97 1.43
CA LEU A 34 -3.18 -5.99 1.37
C LEU A 34 -2.67 -7.28 2.02
N ILE A 35 -3.51 -7.94 2.81
CA ILE A 35 -3.26 -9.29 3.30
C ILE A 35 -4.34 -10.20 2.78
N PHE A 36 -3.95 -11.16 1.94
CA PHE A 36 -4.84 -12.19 1.42
C PHE A 36 -4.75 -13.42 2.32
N VAL A 37 -5.86 -13.76 2.97
CA VAL A 37 -5.95 -14.92 3.85
C VAL A 37 -6.71 -16.03 3.15
N GLY A 38 -6.07 -17.18 3.02
CA GLY A 38 -6.65 -18.33 2.33
C GLY A 38 -5.93 -19.62 2.67
N ALA A 39 -6.20 -20.64 1.89
CA ALA A 39 -5.57 -21.95 1.99
C ALA A 39 -5.36 -22.56 0.61
N SER A 40 -4.36 -23.42 0.48
CA SER A 40 -4.00 -24.02 -0.81
C SER A 40 -5.08 -24.96 -1.36
N TRP A 41 -5.90 -25.53 -0.49
CA TRP A 41 -6.99 -26.46 -0.86
C TRP A 41 -8.31 -25.76 -1.22
N CYS A 42 -8.39 -24.44 -1.02
CA CYS A 42 -9.64 -23.67 -1.14
C CYS A 42 -9.87 -23.23 -2.59
N PRO A 43 -10.86 -23.77 -3.33
CA PRO A 43 -11.11 -23.38 -4.72
C PRO A 43 -11.52 -21.93 -4.88
N VAL A 44 -12.31 -21.41 -3.95
CA VAL A 44 -12.74 -19.99 -3.94
C VAL A 44 -11.55 -19.06 -3.72
N CYS A 45 -10.60 -19.48 -2.88
CA CYS A 45 -9.34 -18.73 -2.68
C CYS A 45 -8.52 -18.66 -3.97
N HIS A 46 -8.43 -19.76 -4.72
CA HIS A 46 -7.75 -19.78 -6.01
C HIS A 46 -8.43 -18.88 -7.05
N ALA A 47 -9.75 -18.86 -7.07
CA ALA A 47 -10.51 -18.00 -7.97
C ALA A 47 -10.26 -16.50 -7.63
N ALA A 48 -10.30 -16.16 -6.37
CA ALA A 48 -10.01 -14.79 -5.92
C ALA A 48 -8.57 -14.39 -6.22
N ALA A 49 -7.62 -15.27 -5.94
CA ALA A 49 -6.19 -15.04 -6.19
C ALA A 49 -5.88 -14.81 -7.67
N ALA A 50 -6.50 -15.60 -8.55
CA ALA A 50 -6.31 -15.48 -10.00
C ALA A 50 -6.74 -14.12 -10.54
N VAL A 51 -7.73 -13.49 -9.92
CA VAL A 51 -8.23 -12.17 -10.30
C VAL A 51 -7.44 -11.06 -9.61
N LEU A 52 -7.13 -11.22 -8.35
CA LEU A 52 -6.48 -10.21 -7.51
C LEU A 52 -5.01 -10.01 -7.88
N ALA A 53 -4.26 -11.08 -8.09
CA ALA A 53 -2.81 -11.00 -8.30
C ALA A 53 -2.43 -10.11 -9.50
N PRO A 54 -2.99 -10.29 -10.71
CA PRO A 54 -2.65 -9.41 -11.83
C PRO A 54 -3.15 -7.97 -11.62
N ALA A 55 -4.28 -7.78 -10.97
CA ALA A 55 -4.80 -6.44 -10.68
C ALA A 55 -3.92 -5.68 -9.72
N ALA A 56 -3.44 -6.33 -8.68
CA ALA A 56 -2.53 -5.75 -7.71
C ALA A 56 -1.17 -5.40 -8.33
N GLU A 57 -0.65 -6.28 -9.16
CA GLU A 57 0.61 -6.04 -9.88
C GLU A 57 0.53 -4.81 -10.77
N ARG A 58 -0.56 -4.68 -11.55
CA ARG A 58 -0.78 -3.50 -12.41
C ARG A 58 -0.94 -2.20 -11.62
N SER A 59 -1.46 -2.29 -10.42
CA SER A 59 -1.73 -1.12 -9.56
C SER A 59 -0.60 -0.81 -8.60
N GLY A 60 0.47 -1.61 -8.59
CA GLY A 60 1.57 -1.44 -7.64
C GLY A 60 1.20 -1.69 -6.19
N LEU A 61 0.17 -2.50 -5.94
CA LEU A 61 -0.27 -2.86 -4.59
C LEU A 61 0.51 -4.07 -4.10
N ASP A 62 1.06 -3.95 -2.90
CA ASP A 62 1.74 -5.05 -2.24
C ASP A 62 0.72 -5.98 -1.57
N ILE A 63 0.86 -7.26 -1.81
CA ILE A 63 0.04 -8.30 -1.19
C ILE A 63 0.91 -9.22 -0.35
N LEU A 64 0.58 -9.34 0.92
CA LEU A 64 1.07 -10.40 1.78
C LEU A 64 0.06 -11.55 1.76
N VAL A 65 0.53 -12.73 1.42
CA VAL A 65 -0.31 -13.92 1.43
C VAL A 65 -0.15 -14.64 2.77
N ALA A 66 -1.25 -14.83 3.48
CA ALA A 66 -1.30 -15.55 4.75
C ALA A 66 -2.02 -16.88 4.53
N SER A 67 -1.29 -17.97 4.62
CA SER A 67 -1.81 -19.32 4.35
C SER A 67 -2.20 -20.02 5.64
N GLN A 68 -3.42 -20.52 5.70
CA GLN A 68 -3.93 -21.25 6.88
C GLN A 68 -3.41 -22.69 6.97
N ASP A 69 -2.97 -23.26 5.86
CA ASP A 69 -2.43 -24.62 5.82
C ASP A 69 -0.91 -24.68 5.64
N GLY A 70 -0.23 -23.53 5.65
CA GLY A 70 1.23 -23.46 5.52
C GLY A 70 1.73 -23.86 4.14
N LYS A 71 0.92 -23.70 3.10
CA LYS A 71 1.26 -24.00 1.71
C LYS A 71 0.98 -22.80 0.81
N ALA A 72 1.74 -22.71 -0.28
CA ALA A 72 1.56 -21.63 -1.24
C ALA A 72 0.16 -21.64 -1.87
N ILE A 73 -0.38 -20.46 -2.13
CA ILE A 73 -1.65 -20.26 -2.83
C ILE A 73 -1.33 -19.67 -4.20
N LYS A 74 -1.54 -20.43 -5.26
CA LYS A 74 -1.25 -19.96 -6.62
C LYS A 74 -2.07 -18.71 -6.95
N PRO A 75 -1.52 -17.72 -7.66
CA PRO A 75 -0.22 -17.71 -8.33
C PRO A 75 0.97 -17.24 -7.46
N TRP A 76 0.76 -17.00 -6.19
CA TRP A 76 1.82 -16.48 -5.31
C TRP A 76 2.72 -17.58 -4.77
N PRO A 77 4.04 -17.49 -5.01
CA PRO A 77 4.98 -18.49 -4.47
C PRO A 77 5.35 -18.23 -3.00
N ALA A 78 5.29 -16.94 -2.56
CA ALA A 78 5.66 -16.56 -1.22
C ALA A 78 4.41 -16.41 -0.33
N PHE A 79 4.54 -16.80 0.93
CA PHE A 79 3.48 -16.71 1.91
C PHE A 79 4.04 -16.72 3.33
N VAL A 80 3.20 -16.28 4.27
CA VAL A 80 3.43 -16.46 5.71
C VAL A 80 2.37 -17.40 6.28
N ASP A 81 2.64 -18.00 7.43
CA ASP A 81 1.67 -18.84 8.11
C ASP A 81 0.63 -17.95 8.83
N ALA A 82 -0.63 -18.08 8.42
CA ALA A 82 -1.72 -17.29 8.99
C ALA A 82 -1.95 -17.58 10.48
N ARG A 83 -1.63 -18.79 10.92
CA ARG A 83 -1.86 -19.24 12.30
C ARG A 83 -0.92 -18.56 13.30
N GLY A 84 0.26 -18.15 12.84
CA GLY A 84 1.25 -17.48 13.67
C GLY A 84 1.15 -15.96 13.68
N ASN A 85 0.25 -15.37 12.91
CA ASN A 85 0.12 -13.93 12.77
C ASN A 85 -1.09 -13.43 13.59
N PRO A 86 -0.90 -12.48 14.53
CA PRO A 86 -2.00 -11.99 15.37
C PRO A 86 -3.16 -11.38 14.58
N ILE A 87 -2.90 -10.77 13.44
CA ILE A 87 -3.93 -10.15 12.60
C ILE A 87 -4.81 -11.21 11.92
N THR A 88 -4.22 -12.33 11.52
CA THR A 88 -4.89 -13.34 10.70
C THR A 88 -5.30 -14.60 11.49
N ALA A 89 -4.79 -14.80 12.69
CA ALA A 89 -5.04 -16.01 13.48
C ALA A 89 -6.52 -16.20 13.87
N SER A 90 -7.28 -15.12 13.97
CA SER A 90 -8.71 -15.15 14.30
C SER A 90 -9.62 -15.32 13.08
N ILE A 91 -9.08 -15.37 11.88
CA ILE A 91 -9.86 -15.49 10.65
C ILE A 91 -10.14 -16.98 10.38
N HIS A 92 -11.40 -17.36 10.38
CA HIS A 92 -11.83 -18.74 10.18
C HIS A 92 -12.49 -18.96 8.81
N ALA A 93 -13.20 -17.94 8.32
CA ALA A 93 -13.82 -18.00 6.99
C ALA A 93 -12.85 -17.46 5.93
N ILE A 94 -12.64 -18.18 4.84
CA ILE A 94 -11.73 -17.81 3.76
C ILE A 94 -12.41 -17.88 2.39
N PRO A 95 -11.97 -17.10 1.38
CA PRO A 95 -10.90 -16.10 1.45
C PRO A 95 -11.34 -14.82 2.15
N VAL A 96 -10.39 -14.14 2.77
CA VAL A 96 -10.57 -12.77 3.29
C VAL A 96 -9.42 -11.92 2.78
N LEU A 97 -9.75 -10.72 2.30
CA LEU A 97 -8.75 -9.72 1.95
C LEU A 97 -8.80 -8.60 3.00
N LEU A 98 -7.70 -8.37 3.66
CA LEU A 98 -7.55 -7.29 4.65
C LEU A 98 -6.83 -6.11 4.02
N PHE A 99 -7.28 -4.91 4.35
CA PHE A 99 -6.63 -3.66 3.99
C PHE A 99 -5.99 -3.11 5.26
N VAL A 100 -4.69 -2.87 5.21
CA VAL A 100 -3.90 -2.47 6.38
C VAL A 100 -3.25 -1.13 6.11
N ASP A 101 -3.45 -0.20 7.04
CA ASP A 101 -2.64 1.01 7.08
C ASP A 101 -1.24 0.64 7.56
N LEU A 102 -0.26 0.74 6.66
CA LEU A 102 1.11 0.32 6.95
C LEU A 102 1.83 1.27 7.91
N ALA A 103 1.38 2.52 8.02
CA ALA A 103 1.96 3.48 8.96
C ALA A 103 1.56 3.14 10.40
N GLU A 104 0.32 2.71 10.61
CA GLU A 104 -0.22 2.43 11.95
C GLU A 104 -0.30 0.94 12.27
N GLY A 105 -0.15 0.07 11.27
CA GLY A 105 -0.31 -1.38 11.45
C GLY A 105 -1.74 -1.80 11.76
N LYS A 106 -2.72 -1.03 11.30
CA LYS A 106 -4.15 -1.24 11.57
C LYS A 106 -4.89 -1.76 10.36
N VAL A 107 -5.80 -2.71 10.60
CA VAL A 107 -6.78 -3.12 9.58
C VAL A 107 -7.82 -2.02 9.43
N VAL A 108 -7.94 -1.49 8.22
CA VAL A 108 -8.85 -0.37 7.88
C VAL A 108 -9.98 -0.78 6.94
N GLY A 109 -10.01 -2.02 6.53
CA GLY A 109 -11.08 -2.58 5.71
C GLY A 109 -10.88 -4.06 5.46
N HIS A 110 -11.92 -4.74 5.00
CA HIS A 110 -11.84 -6.14 4.65
C HIS A 110 -12.91 -6.52 3.62
N ILE A 111 -12.64 -7.56 2.87
CA ILE A 111 -13.58 -8.20 1.95
C ILE A 111 -13.61 -9.69 2.24
N GLU A 112 -14.79 -10.23 2.47
CA GLU A 112 -15.00 -11.65 2.70
C GLU A 112 -15.54 -12.33 1.45
N GLY A 113 -14.98 -13.49 1.13
CA GLY A 113 -15.45 -14.33 0.03
C GLY A 113 -15.09 -13.82 -1.35
N PHE A 114 -15.66 -14.49 -2.35
CA PHE A 114 -15.50 -14.16 -3.76
C PHE A 114 -16.73 -14.68 -4.52
N GLN A 115 -17.39 -13.82 -5.27
CA GLN A 115 -18.56 -14.20 -6.06
C GLN A 115 -18.27 -14.14 -7.55
N SER A 116 -17.74 -13.01 -8.02
CA SER A 116 -17.38 -12.81 -9.42
C SER A 116 -16.18 -11.86 -9.55
N PRO A 117 -15.43 -11.95 -10.66
CA PRO A 117 -14.30 -11.04 -10.88
C PRO A 117 -14.69 -9.57 -10.81
N GLY A 118 -15.78 -9.18 -11.47
CA GLY A 118 -16.22 -7.78 -11.51
C GLY A 118 -16.64 -7.25 -10.15
N GLN A 119 -17.42 -8.00 -9.40
CA GLN A 119 -17.81 -7.62 -8.05
C GLN A 119 -16.62 -7.54 -7.10
N TYR A 120 -15.74 -8.52 -7.19
CA TYR A 120 -14.56 -8.58 -6.32
C TYR A 120 -13.62 -7.38 -6.55
N LEU A 121 -13.27 -7.11 -7.80
CA LEU A 121 -12.41 -5.98 -8.13
C LEU A 121 -13.09 -4.63 -7.84
N GLY A 122 -14.39 -4.52 -8.03
CA GLY A 122 -15.16 -3.35 -7.66
C GLY A 122 -15.13 -3.11 -6.15
N ALA A 123 -15.29 -4.17 -5.36
CA ALA A 123 -15.20 -4.10 -3.90
C ALA A 123 -13.78 -3.75 -3.42
N VAL A 124 -12.76 -4.30 -4.07
CA VAL A 124 -11.36 -3.95 -3.78
C VAL A 124 -11.12 -2.45 -3.99
N ARG A 125 -11.57 -1.93 -5.14
CA ARG A 125 -11.42 -0.51 -5.46
C ARG A 125 -12.14 0.39 -4.45
N ALA A 126 -13.39 0.07 -4.14
CA ALA A 126 -14.20 0.86 -3.20
C ALA A 126 -13.61 0.83 -1.79
N THR A 127 -13.19 -0.35 -1.33
CA THR A 127 -12.60 -0.51 0.00
C THR A 127 -11.25 0.22 0.09
N LEU A 128 -10.45 0.16 -0.97
CA LEU A 128 -9.18 0.90 -1.02
C LEU A 128 -9.39 2.40 -0.94
N GLN A 129 -10.37 2.94 -1.67
CA GLN A 129 -10.71 4.36 -1.61
C GLN A 129 -11.17 4.79 -0.21
N ASN A 130 -11.98 3.97 0.45
CA ASN A 130 -12.42 4.24 1.81
C ASN A 130 -11.26 4.15 2.80
N ALA A 131 -10.36 3.19 2.64
CA ALA A 131 -9.18 3.04 3.48
C ALA A 131 -8.25 4.25 3.38
N VAL A 132 -8.03 4.76 2.17
CA VAL A 132 -7.25 5.97 1.92
C VAL A 132 -7.88 7.18 2.59
N SER A 133 -9.21 7.33 2.50
CA SER A 133 -9.93 8.43 3.13
C SER A 133 -9.84 8.40 4.67
N LEU A 134 -9.93 7.21 5.26
CA LEU A 134 -9.82 7.03 6.72
C LEU A 134 -8.40 7.33 7.23
N SER A 135 -7.39 7.06 6.43
CA SER A 135 -6.00 7.32 6.79
C SER A 135 -5.64 8.81 6.75
N HIS A 136 -6.46 9.64 6.14
CA HIS A 136 -6.30 11.10 6.10
C HIS A 136 -7.05 11.83 7.23
N GLY A 137 -7.85 11.13 7.97
CA GLY A 137 -8.67 11.67 9.05
C GLY A 137 -7.92 11.96 10.34
#